data_c90796896085979f277c29d3fbacc071
#
_entry.id   c90796896085979f277c29d3fbacc071
#
_cell.length_a   1.000
_cell.length_b   1.000
_cell.length_c   1.000
_cell.angle_alpha   90.00
_cell.angle_beta   90.00
_cell.angle_gamma   90.00
#
_symmetry.space_group_name_H-M   'P 1'
#
loop_
_entity.id
_entity.type
_entity.pdbx_description
1 polymer ?
#
loop_
_entity_poly.entity_id
_entity_poly.type
_entity_poly.pdbx_seq_one_letter_code
_entity_poly.pdbx_strand_id
1 'polypeptide(L)'
;LDMAWYTRDKAFDGDVREYEREAWKRTQLLPPVKETCMTVQFGHIMSGGYSAGYYSYKCAEVLDADAFSVFKKKGIFNQDVAQSFRDNILSKGGTEHPMTLYKRFRGQEPTIHALLKRNGIK
;
A
#
# COMPACT_ATOMS: atom_id res chain seq x y z
N LEU A 1 10.61 -6.92 3.64
CA LEU A 1 10.86 -8.36 3.45
C LEU A 1 10.59 -8.79 2.00
N ASP A 2 9.46 -8.44 1.41
CA ASP A 2 9.12 -8.75 0.01
C ASP A 2 10.25 -8.38 -0.97
N MET A 3 10.61 -7.10 -1.01
CA MET A 3 11.70 -6.63 -1.87
C MET A 3 13.05 -7.29 -1.56
N ALA A 4 13.33 -7.59 -0.29
CA ALA A 4 14.58 -8.27 0.06
C ALA A 4 14.67 -9.65 -0.60
N TRP A 5 13.57 -10.38 -0.68
CA TRP A 5 13.54 -11.67 -1.37
C TRP A 5 13.65 -11.55 -2.90
N TYR A 6 12.97 -10.58 -3.50
CA TYR A 6 12.78 -10.51 -4.96
C TYR A 6 13.75 -9.58 -5.70
N THR A 7 14.69 -8.93 -5.01
CA THR A 7 15.79 -8.17 -5.62
C THR A 7 17.13 -8.91 -5.58
N ARG A 8 17.11 -10.21 -5.31
CA ARG A 8 18.31 -11.04 -5.25
C ARG A 8 18.77 -11.48 -6.63
N ASP A 9 20.05 -11.43 -6.88
CA ASP A 9 20.67 -11.88 -8.14
C ASP A 9 20.94 -13.40 -8.16
N LYS A 10 20.96 -14.04 -7.00
CA LYS A 10 21.34 -15.45 -6.84
C LYS A 10 20.34 -16.21 -5.98
N ALA A 11 20.25 -17.50 -6.18
CA ALA A 11 19.52 -18.39 -5.30
C ALA A 11 20.02 -18.27 -3.85
N PHE A 12 19.12 -18.43 -2.90
CA PHE A 12 19.44 -18.37 -1.49
C PHE A 12 19.77 -19.76 -0.96
N ASP A 13 20.88 -19.87 -0.21
CA ASP A 13 21.39 -21.10 0.40
C ASP A 13 21.71 -20.96 1.89
N GLY A 14 21.33 -19.81 2.51
CA GLY A 14 21.60 -19.50 3.90
C GLY A 14 20.44 -19.78 4.87
N ASP A 15 20.56 -19.30 6.09
CA ASP A 15 19.50 -19.38 7.10
C ASP A 15 18.42 -18.34 6.84
N VAL A 16 17.19 -18.81 6.57
CA VAL A 16 16.02 -17.97 6.22
C VAL A 16 15.64 -17.01 7.35
N ARG A 17 15.74 -17.43 8.61
CA ARG A 17 15.40 -16.58 9.77
C ARG A 17 16.44 -15.48 9.98
N GLU A 18 17.70 -15.79 9.72
CA GLU A 18 18.76 -14.79 9.79
C GLU A 18 18.63 -13.75 8.71
N TYR A 19 18.34 -14.19 7.48
CA TYR A 19 18.05 -13.30 6.36
C TYR A 19 16.84 -12.39 6.64
N GLU A 20 15.75 -12.94 7.17
CA GLU A 20 14.57 -12.19 7.56
C GLU A 20 14.87 -11.13 8.62
N ARG A 21 15.63 -11.49 9.66
CA ARG A 21 16.05 -10.54 10.70
C ARG A 21 16.87 -9.38 10.13
N GLU A 22 17.80 -9.66 9.24
CA GLU A 22 18.61 -8.62 8.60
C GLU A 22 17.74 -7.71 7.67
N ALA A 23 16.82 -8.30 6.92
CA ALA A 23 15.89 -7.55 6.06
C ALA A 23 15.00 -6.57 6.84
N TRP A 24 14.63 -6.89 8.08
CA TRP A 24 13.79 -6.04 8.94
C TRP A 24 14.52 -5.13 9.89
N LYS A 25 15.80 -5.33 10.10
CA LYS A 25 16.61 -4.62 11.10
C LYS A 25 16.38 -3.11 11.17
N ARG A 26 16.23 -2.47 10.03
CA ARG A 26 16.01 -1.00 9.94
C ARG A 26 14.59 -0.55 10.25
N THR A 27 13.62 -1.43 10.18
CA THR A 27 12.18 -1.11 10.30
C THR A 27 11.51 -1.82 11.47
N GLN A 28 12.24 -2.64 12.19
CA GLN A 28 11.73 -3.39 13.33
C GLN A 28 11.51 -2.47 14.53
N LEU A 29 10.25 -2.37 14.96
CA LEU A 29 9.85 -1.54 16.10
C LEU A 29 9.79 -2.32 17.42
N LEU A 30 9.45 -3.60 17.34
CA LEU A 30 9.30 -4.48 18.50
C LEU A 30 10.30 -5.63 18.42
N PRO A 31 10.74 -6.18 19.56
CA PRO A 31 11.61 -7.35 19.54
C PRO A 31 10.92 -8.53 18.84
N PRO A 32 11.65 -9.35 18.08
CA PRO A 32 11.09 -10.52 17.41
C PRO A 32 10.66 -11.56 18.44
N VAL A 33 9.57 -12.24 18.17
CA VAL A 33 9.16 -13.41 18.95
C VAL A 33 10.03 -14.59 18.54
N LYS A 34 10.62 -15.25 19.53
CA LYS A 34 11.50 -16.40 19.31
C LYS A 34 10.79 -17.50 18.51
N GLU A 35 11.51 -18.15 17.62
CA GLU A 35 11.02 -19.25 16.77
C GLU A 35 9.99 -18.89 15.70
N THR A 36 9.59 -17.62 15.58
CA THR A 36 8.77 -17.19 14.46
C THR A 36 9.60 -16.97 13.20
N CYS A 37 8.96 -17.16 12.03
CA CYS A 37 9.54 -16.86 10.73
C CYS A 37 8.40 -16.43 9.77
N MET A 38 8.34 -15.13 9.47
CA MET A 38 7.31 -14.61 8.58
C MET A 38 7.50 -15.11 7.15
N THR A 39 8.72 -15.25 6.70
CA THR A 39 9.05 -15.69 5.34
C THR A 39 8.32 -16.97 4.95
N VAL A 40 8.29 -17.99 5.83
CA VAL A 40 7.64 -19.28 5.52
C VAL A 40 6.12 -19.25 5.58
N GLN A 41 5.55 -18.17 6.13
CA GLN A 41 4.09 -17.98 6.23
C GLN A 41 3.57 -16.94 5.23
N PHE A 42 4.45 -16.20 4.58
CA PHE A 42 4.08 -15.05 3.76
C PHE A 42 3.56 -15.49 2.39
N GLY A 43 2.43 -16.19 2.39
CA GLY A 43 1.81 -16.72 1.19
C GLY A 43 1.55 -15.68 0.10
N HIS A 44 1.24 -14.43 0.45
CA HIS A 44 1.02 -13.35 -0.51
C HIS A 44 2.20 -13.16 -1.46
N ILE A 45 3.43 -13.13 -0.93
CA ILE A 45 4.64 -12.93 -1.74
C ILE A 45 5.22 -14.23 -2.29
N MET A 46 4.99 -15.36 -1.61
CA MET A 46 5.58 -16.65 -2.01
C MET A 46 4.71 -17.45 -2.99
N SER A 47 3.38 -17.30 -2.93
CA SER A 47 2.44 -18.04 -3.78
C SER A 47 1.21 -17.26 -4.24
N GLY A 48 0.99 -16.05 -3.73
CA GLY A 48 -0.24 -15.28 -3.89
C GLY A 48 -0.22 -14.22 -5.00
N GLY A 49 0.82 -14.13 -5.83
CA GLY A 49 0.90 -13.16 -6.92
C GLY A 49 1.29 -11.75 -6.51
N TYR A 50 1.77 -11.53 -5.28
CA TYR A 50 2.22 -10.23 -4.77
C TYR A 50 3.75 -10.11 -4.66
N SER A 51 4.48 -11.01 -5.30
CA SER A 51 5.95 -11.00 -5.33
C SER A 51 6.48 -9.68 -5.88
N ALA A 52 7.36 -9.02 -5.13
CA ALA A 52 7.88 -7.67 -5.41
C ALA A 52 6.79 -6.58 -5.54
N GLY A 53 5.59 -6.86 -5.08
CA GLY A 53 4.41 -5.99 -5.27
C GLY A 53 3.59 -5.73 -4.00
N TYR A 54 3.97 -6.28 -2.85
CA TYR A 54 3.19 -6.15 -1.62
C TYR A 54 3.07 -4.71 -1.11
N TYR A 55 4.03 -3.84 -1.44
CA TYR A 55 3.99 -2.41 -1.15
C TYR A 55 2.76 -1.70 -1.75
N SER A 56 2.12 -2.29 -2.77
CA SER A 56 0.91 -1.73 -3.41
C SER A 56 -0.22 -1.45 -2.43
N TYR A 57 -0.34 -2.22 -1.35
CA TYR A 57 -1.31 -1.95 -0.29
C TYR A 57 -1.09 -0.59 0.38
N LYS A 58 0.16 -0.20 0.59
CA LYS A 58 0.46 1.13 1.16
C LYS A 58 0.23 2.26 0.17
N CYS A 59 0.49 2.04 -1.11
CA CYS A 59 0.13 2.99 -2.15
C CYS A 59 -1.40 3.19 -2.23
N ALA A 60 -2.16 2.09 -2.14
CA ALA A 60 -3.64 2.15 -2.11
C ALA A 60 -4.16 2.91 -0.87
N GLU A 61 -3.55 2.74 0.30
CA GLU A 61 -3.91 3.49 1.51
C GLU A 61 -3.68 5.01 1.36
N VAL A 62 -2.65 5.43 0.63
CA VAL A 62 -2.42 6.85 0.31
C VAL A 62 -3.57 7.40 -0.53
N LEU A 63 -3.92 6.70 -1.61
CA LEU A 63 -5.00 7.09 -2.52
C LEU A 63 -6.35 7.12 -1.80
N ASP A 64 -6.65 6.10 -1.01
CA ASP A 64 -7.86 5.99 -0.18
C ASP A 64 -7.98 7.18 0.79
N ALA A 65 -6.96 7.42 1.60
CA ALA A 65 -6.98 8.49 2.59
C ALA A 65 -7.12 9.88 1.95
N ASP A 66 -6.42 10.14 0.85
CA ASP A 66 -6.47 11.41 0.14
C ASP A 66 -7.83 11.59 -0.57
N ALA A 67 -8.36 10.56 -1.24
CA ALA A 67 -9.70 10.60 -1.82
C ALA A 67 -10.78 10.83 -0.76
N PHE A 68 -10.73 10.12 0.37
CA PHE A 68 -11.68 10.29 1.46
C PHE A 68 -11.60 11.68 2.11
N SER A 69 -10.45 12.34 2.03
CA SER A 69 -10.30 13.72 2.52
C SER A 69 -11.24 14.72 1.84
N VAL A 70 -11.62 14.47 0.58
CA VAL A 70 -12.60 15.28 -0.16
C VAL A 70 -13.98 15.14 0.46
N PHE A 71 -14.38 13.91 0.78
CA PHE A 71 -15.66 13.65 1.45
C PHE A 71 -15.68 14.28 2.85
N LYS A 72 -14.60 14.17 3.62
CA LYS A 72 -14.52 14.84 4.93
C LYS A 72 -14.67 16.34 4.83
N LYS A 73 -14.11 16.96 3.78
CA LYS A 73 -14.16 18.42 3.60
C LYS A 73 -15.51 18.90 3.09
N LYS A 74 -16.16 18.15 2.20
CA LYS A 74 -17.41 18.57 1.52
C LYS A 74 -18.67 17.95 2.10
N GLY A 75 -18.54 17.03 3.04
CA GLY A 75 -19.61 16.23 3.63
C GLY A 75 -19.55 14.77 3.20
N ILE A 76 -19.59 13.86 4.18
CA ILE A 76 -19.44 12.41 3.95
C ILE A 76 -20.55 11.86 3.03
N PHE A 77 -21.76 12.41 3.12
CA PHE A 77 -22.90 12.02 2.31
C PHE A 77 -23.20 13.00 1.15
N ASN A 78 -22.22 13.82 0.77
CA ASN A 78 -22.38 14.75 -0.36
C ASN A 78 -22.52 13.96 -1.67
N GLN A 79 -23.68 14.09 -2.31
CA GLN A 79 -24.03 13.33 -3.51
C GLN A 79 -23.19 13.72 -4.73
N ASP A 80 -22.80 14.99 -4.88
CA ASP A 80 -21.99 15.44 -6.02
C ASP A 80 -20.58 14.84 -5.95
N VAL A 81 -19.99 14.76 -4.74
CA VAL A 81 -18.70 14.12 -4.51
C VAL A 81 -18.79 12.62 -4.77
N ALA A 82 -19.84 11.98 -4.26
CA ALA A 82 -20.07 10.55 -4.47
C ALA A 82 -20.26 10.22 -5.95
N GLN A 83 -21.06 11.01 -6.68
CA GLN A 83 -21.26 10.84 -8.11
C GLN A 83 -19.96 11.04 -8.88
N SER A 84 -19.19 12.08 -8.57
CA SER A 84 -17.89 12.33 -9.21
C SER A 84 -16.89 11.19 -8.96
N PHE A 85 -16.86 10.64 -7.74
CA PHE A 85 -16.00 9.48 -7.43
C PHE A 85 -16.44 8.24 -8.22
N ARG A 86 -17.76 7.97 -8.28
CA ARG A 86 -18.31 6.89 -9.07
C ARG A 86 -17.93 7.03 -10.55
N ASP A 87 -18.17 8.18 -11.15
CA ASP A 87 -18.03 8.39 -12.59
C ASP A 87 -16.56 8.45 -13.05
N ASN A 88 -15.67 8.96 -12.22
CA ASN A 88 -14.25 9.09 -12.58
C ASN A 88 -13.38 7.92 -12.13
N ILE A 89 -13.75 7.20 -11.08
CA ILE A 89 -12.95 6.12 -10.51
C ILE A 89 -13.66 4.77 -10.69
N LEU A 90 -14.78 4.56 -10.01
CA LEU A 90 -15.39 3.23 -9.90
C LEU A 90 -15.90 2.69 -11.23
N SER A 91 -16.57 3.53 -12.04
CA SER A 91 -17.12 3.11 -13.33
C SER A 91 -16.08 2.98 -14.44
N LYS A 92 -14.88 3.52 -14.24
CA LYS A 92 -13.81 3.50 -15.25
C LYS A 92 -12.86 2.33 -15.10
N GLY A 93 -12.61 1.89 -13.88
CA GLY A 93 -11.71 0.75 -13.61
C GLY A 93 -10.35 0.93 -14.31
N GLY A 94 -9.97 -0.04 -15.16
CA GLY A 94 -8.72 -0.06 -15.91
C GLY A 94 -8.81 0.52 -17.33
N THR A 95 -9.80 1.34 -17.67
CA THR A 95 -10.00 1.86 -19.04
C THR A 95 -9.02 2.96 -19.44
N GLU A 96 -8.44 3.64 -18.46
CA GLU A 96 -7.47 4.72 -18.67
C GLU A 96 -6.37 4.63 -17.58
N HIS A 97 -5.30 5.40 -17.76
CA HIS A 97 -4.24 5.44 -16.75
C HIS A 97 -4.80 5.91 -15.40
N PRO A 98 -4.57 5.18 -14.29
CA PRO A 98 -5.19 5.44 -12.98
C PRO A 98 -4.99 6.87 -12.47
N MET A 99 -3.80 7.45 -12.66
CA MET A 99 -3.51 8.81 -12.24
C MET A 99 -4.35 9.85 -13.01
N THR A 100 -4.68 9.60 -14.28
CA THR A 100 -5.56 10.47 -15.06
C THR A 100 -6.97 10.48 -14.47
N LEU A 101 -7.52 9.31 -14.17
CA LEU A 101 -8.82 9.15 -13.54
C LEU A 101 -8.84 9.80 -12.15
N TYR A 102 -7.79 9.55 -11.37
CA TYR A 102 -7.67 10.12 -10.04
C TYR A 102 -7.66 11.66 -10.06
N LYS A 103 -6.89 12.26 -10.95
CA LYS A 103 -6.85 13.74 -11.12
C LYS A 103 -8.19 14.32 -11.54
N ARG A 104 -8.98 13.63 -12.36
CA ARG A 104 -10.34 14.08 -12.72
C ARG A 104 -11.24 14.19 -11.50
N PHE A 105 -11.16 13.23 -10.60
CA PHE A 105 -11.92 13.25 -9.35
C PHE A 105 -11.35 14.26 -8.34
N ARG A 106 -10.05 14.19 -8.12
CA ARG A 106 -9.38 14.89 -7.01
C ARG A 106 -9.00 16.34 -7.33
N GLY A 107 -8.80 16.65 -8.63
CA GLY A 107 -8.28 17.93 -9.13
C GLY A 107 -6.76 18.09 -8.99
N GLN A 108 -6.08 17.12 -8.39
CA GLN A 108 -4.62 17.14 -8.17
C GLN A 108 -4.08 15.72 -8.02
N GLU A 109 -2.77 15.57 -7.94
CA GLU A 109 -2.13 14.31 -7.56
C GLU A 109 -2.36 14.00 -6.08
N PRO A 110 -2.36 12.71 -5.70
CA PRO A 110 -2.51 12.33 -4.30
C PRO A 110 -1.32 12.80 -3.47
N THR A 111 -1.57 13.03 -2.18
CA THR A 111 -0.54 13.35 -1.21
C THR A 111 -0.61 12.40 -0.02
N ILE A 112 0.51 12.19 0.66
CA ILE A 112 0.55 11.32 1.85
C ILE A 112 -0.06 11.97 3.10
N HIS A 113 -0.33 13.28 3.08
CA HIS A 113 -0.75 14.03 4.27
C HIS A 113 -2.01 13.48 4.93
N ALA A 114 -3.01 13.08 4.12
CA ALA A 114 -4.25 12.52 4.66
C ALA A 114 -4.01 11.19 5.37
N LEU A 115 -3.12 10.35 4.86
CA LEU A 115 -2.73 9.08 5.50
C LEU A 115 -1.96 9.32 6.80
N LEU A 116 -0.97 10.21 6.79
CA LEU A 116 -0.21 10.56 7.99
C LEU A 116 -1.13 11.09 9.09
N LYS A 117 -2.03 12.01 8.75
CA LYS A 117 -3.03 12.54 9.68
C LYS A 117 -3.95 11.43 10.22
N ARG A 118 -4.40 10.50 9.37
CA ARG A 118 -5.23 9.35 9.77
C ARG A 118 -4.52 8.47 10.79
N ASN A 119 -3.22 8.30 10.63
CA ASN A 119 -2.37 7.50 11.52
C ASN A 119 -1.80 8.27 12.73
N GLY A 120 -2.23 9.52 12.96
CA GLY A 120 -1.76 10.34 14.08
C GLY A 120 -0.31 10.83 13.94
N ILE A 121 0.26 10.76 12.76
CA ILE A 121 1.61 11.24 12.46
C ILE A 121 1.51 12.70 11.98
N LYS A 122 2.28 13.59 12.62
CA LYS A 122 2.33 15.02 12.28
C LYS A 122 3.44 15.31 11.28
#